data_de3637fe75d2e0f93e72f52aee4e6415
#
_entry.id   de3637fe75d2e0f93e72f52aee4e6415
#
_cell.length_a   1.000
_cell.length_b   1.000
_cell.length_c   1.000
_cell.angle_alpha   90.00
_cell.angle_beta   90.00
_cell.angle_gamma   90.00
#
_symmetry.space_group_name_H-M   'P 1'
#
loop_
_entity.id
_entity.type
_entity.pdbx_description
1 polymer ?
#
loop_
_entity_poly.entity_id
_entity_poly.type
_entity_poly.pdbx_seq_one_letter_code
_entity_poly.pdbx_strand_id
1 'polypeptide(L)'
;MLKLRKSTTPSEPLIIVMAAVRMGDRLLVLGADSPKVLAQLALKPGLTGRTCVVDDDEARVQRAVTLAEGEGGLVEGQTVPLTSLPYQPASFDLVVVNHLLPRLDLGQRAQCLAEAARVLRGGGRCVVIQGGRRSGIAGLLGGGPSMTAAEVEALLTSASFRAVHTLAERDGLLFVEGARRT
;
A
#
# COMPACT_ATOMS: atom_id res chain seq x y z
N MET A 1 35.50 -24.18 -22.36
CA MET A 1 35.19 -22.92 -21.62
C MET A 1 33.69 -22.89 -21.33
N LEU A 2 33.32 -23.30 -20.14
CA LEU A 2 31.91 -23.42 -19.71
C LEU A 2 31.48 -22.04 -19.22
N LYS A 3 30.59 -21.34 -19.96
CA LYS A 3 29.95 -20.11 -19.50
C LYS A 3 28.92 -20.46 -18.42
N LEU A 4 29.24 -20.20 -17.14
CA LEU A 4 28.26 -20.21 -16.08
C LEU A 4 27.19 -19.16 -16.42
N ARG A 5 25.98 -19.63 -16.80
CA ARG A 5 24.79 -18.78 -16.79
C ARG A 5 24.52 -18.42 -15.31
N LYS A 6 24.77 -17.18 -14.93
CA LYS A 6 24.20 -16.63 -13.68
C LYS A 6 22.69 -16.81 -13.76
N SER A 7 22.17 -17.71 -12.96
CA SER A 7 20.75 -17.82 -12.65
C SER A 7 20.38 -16.54 -11.91
N THR A 8 19.90 -15.54 -12.60
CA THR A 8 19.19 -14.41 -11.99
C THR A 8 17.80 -14.93 -11.65
N THR A 9 17.62 -15.42 -10.44
CA THR A 9 16.29 -15.52 -9.83
C THR A 9 15.68 -14.13 -9.93
N PRO A 10 14.48 -13.96 -10.52
CA PRO A 10 13.83 -12.65 -10.55
C PRO A 10 13.71 -12.17 -9.11
N SER A 11 14.38 -11.05 -8.79
CA SER A 11 14.22 -10.40 -7.48
C SER A 11 12.76 -10.03 -7.35
N GLU A 12 12.12 -10.48 -6.29
CA GLU A 12 10.73 -10.11 -5.98
C GLU A 12 10.62 -8.58 -5.93
N PRO A 13 9.62 -7.96 -6.55
CA PRO A 13 9.51 -6.50 -6.56
C PRO A 13 9.57 -5.94 -5.15
N LEU A 14 10.31 -4.86 -4.95
CA LEU A 14 10.56 -4.24 -3.65
C LEU A 14 9.26 -3.99 -2.86
N ILE A 15 8.18 -3.61 -3.55
CA ILE A 15 6.86 -3.38 -2.96
C ILE A 15 6.32 -4.63 -2.26
N ILE A 16 6.49 -5.79 -2.87
CA ILE A 16 6.01 -7.06 -2.30
C ILE A 16 6.80 -7.43 -1.05
N VAL A 17 8.12 -7.24 -1.11
CA VAL A 17 9.00 -7.51 0.04
C VAL A 17 8.69 -6.58 1.21
N MET A 18 8.51 -5.27 0.93
CA MET A 18 8.25 -4.28 1.98
C MET A 18 6.83 -4.37 2.56
N ALA A 19 5.82 -4.66 1.74
CA ALA A 19 4.47 -4.90 2.23
C ALA A 19 4.40 -6.16 3.11
N ALA A 20 5.25 -7.14 2.85
CA ALA A 20 5.37 -8.38 3.61
C ALA A 20 4.01 -9.05 3.89
N VAL A 21 3.18 -9.12 2.85
CA VAL A 21 1.87 -9.80 2.89
C VAL A 21 2.08 -11.28 3.13
N ARG A 22 1.32 -11.85 4.06
CA ARG A 22 1.41 -13.27 4.43
C ARG A 22 0.25 -14.07 3.86
N MET A 23 0.45 -15.36 3.68
CA MET A 23 -0.63 -16.27 3.35
C MET A 23 -1.69 -16.23 4.46
N GLY A 24 -2.96 -16.13 4.06
CA GLY A 24 -4.10 -16.01 4.96
C GLY A 24 -4.39 -14.60 5.47
N ASP A 25 -3.56 -13.59 5.15
CA ASP A 25 -3.84 -12.21 5.56
C ASP A 25 -5.15 -11.69 4.93
N ARG A 26 -5.87 -10.90 5.71
CA ARG A 26 -6.94 -10.03 5.20
C ARG A 26 -6.30 -8.68 4.86
N LEU A 27 -6.05 -8.50 3.56
CA LEU A 27 -5.38 -7.34 3.00
C LEU A 27 -6.39 -6.30 2.50
N LEU A 28 -6.21 -5.05 2.89
CA LEU A 28 -6.88 -3.90 2.29
C LEU A 28 -5.85 -3.02 1.59
N VAL A 29 -6.10 -2.68 0.33
CA VAL A 29 -5.31 -1.70 -0.43
C VAL A 29 -6.14 -0.44 -0.62
N LEU A 30 -5.64 0.69 -0.13
CA LEU A 30 -6.20 2.02 -0.35
C LEU A 30 -5.41 2.73 -1.45
N GLY A 31 -6.09 3.06 -2.54
CA GLY A 31 -5.49 3.61 -3.76
C GLY A 31 -5.23 2.57 -4.84
N ALA A 32 -5.91 2.72 -5.97
CA ALA A 32 -5.88 1.80 -7.11
C ALA A 32 -5.03 2.30 -8.30
N ASP A 33 -4.17 3.31 -8.10
CA ASP A 33 -3.37 3.93 -9.17
C ASP A 33 -2.35 2.98 -9.82
N SER A 34 -1.95 1.92 -9.13
CA SER A 34 -0.95 0.98 -9.58
C SER A 34 -1.53 -0.44 -9.72
N PRO A 35 -2.31 -0.73 -10.79
CA PRO A 35 -2.96 -2.03 -10.96
C PRO A 35 -2.00 -3.23 -10.90
N LYS A 36 -0.79 -3.10 -11.46
CA LYS A 36 0.23 -4.16 -11.43
C LYS A 36 0.71 -4.47 -10.00
N VAL A 37 0.84 -3.44 -9.17
CA VAL A 37 1.21 -3.62 -7.76
C VAL A 37 0.09 -4.35 -7.02
N LEU A 38 -1.17 -3.95 -7.23
CA LEU A 38 -2.31 -4.62 -6.63
C LEU A 38 -2.37 -6.09 -7.05
N ALA A 39 -2.22 -6.40 -8.35
CA ALA A 39 -2.25 -7.76 -8.84
C ALA A 39 -1.21 -8.66 -8.14
N GLN A 40 0.02 -8.16 -7.99
CA GLN A 40 1.07 -8.89 -7.30
C GLN A 40 0.81 -9.05 -5.79
N LEU A 41 0.28 -8.02 -5.13
CA LEU A 41 -0.09 -8.09 -3.71
C LEU A 41 -1.23 -9.09 -3.49
N ALA A 42 -2.22 -9.11 -4.39
CA ALA A 42 -3.42 -9.94 -4.30
C ALA A 42 -3.14 -11.44 -4.37
N LEU A 43 -2.03 -11.84 -4.97
CA LEU A 43 -1.60 -13.25 -5.03
C LEU A 43 -1.06 -13.78 -3.71
N LYS A 44 -0.62 -12.89 -2.79
CA LYS A 44 0.08 -13.31 -1.57
C LYS A 44 -0.82 -13.90 -0.49
N PRO A 45 -2.03 -13.37 -0.20
CA PRO A 45 -2.93 -13.97 0.79
C PRO A 45 -3.39 -15.37 0.42
N GLY A 46 -3.40 -15.71 -0.86
CA GLY A 46 -3.89 -17.01 -1.36
C GLY A 46 -5.38 -17.22 -1.09
N LEU A 47 -5.84 -18.47 -1.23
CA LEU A 47 -7.27 -18.83 -1.10
C LEU A 47 -7.82 -18.73 0.33
N THR A 48 -6.97 -18.71 1.33
CA THR A 48 -7.37 -18.61 2.76
C THR A 48 -7.40 -17.19 3.27
N GLY A 49 -6.83 -16.26 2.50
CA GLY A 49 -6.86 -14.83 2.80
C GLY A 49 -7.96 -14.09 2.03
N ARG A 50 -7.93 -12.77 2.14
CA ARG A 50 -8.86 -11.88 1.44
C ARG A 50 -8.10 -10.64 0.98
N THR A 51 -8.36 -10.18 -0.25
CA THR A 51 -7.84 -8.91 -0.74
C THR A 51 -8.99 -7.99 -1.14
N CYS A 52 -9.01 -6.80 -0.56
CA CYS A 52 -9.92 -5.74 -0.94
C CYS A 52 -9.13 -4.55 -1.48
N VAL A 53 -9.68 -3.84 -2.47
CA VAL A 53 -9.15 -2.56 -2.95
C VAL A 53 -10.23 -1.49 -2.89
N VAL A 54 -9.84 -0.30 -2.43
CA VAL A 54 -10.72 0.87 -2.33
C VAL A 54 -10.05 2.07 -2.98
N ASP A 55 -10.81 2.76 -3.81
CA ASP A 55 -10.46 4.07 -4.36
C ASP A 55 -11.75 4.89 -4.54
N ASP A 56 -11.64 6.19 -4.70
CA ASP A 56 -12.75 7.10 -4.99
C ASP A 56 -13.08 7.22 -6.50
N ASP A 57 -12.32 6.53 -7.35
CA ASP A 57 -12.48 6.50 -8.81
C ASP A 57 -12.80 5.08 -9.30
N GLU A 58 -14.01 4.90 -9.82
CA GLU A 58 -14.51 3.62 -10.31
C GLU A 58 -13.63 3.02 -11.42
N ALA A 59 -13.16 3.86 -12.35
CA ALA A 59 -12.34 3.38 -13.45
C ALA A 59 -10.98 2.86 -12.97
N ARG A 60 -10.41 3.45 -11.90
CA ARG A 60 -9.19 2.94 -11.27
C ARG A 60 -9.44 1.59 -10.59
N VAL A 61 -10.51 1.49 -9.81
CA VAL A 61 -10.88 0.24 -9.14
C VAL A 61 -11.09 -0.86 -10.17
N GLN A 62 -11.90 -0.60 -11.20
CA GLN A 62 -12.23 -1.60 -12.23
C GLN A 62 -10.97 -2.10 -12.97
N ARG A 63 -10.08 -1.19 -13.38
CA ARG A 63 -8.80 -1.58 -14.04
C ARG A 63 -7.92 -2.43 -13.11
N ALA A 64 -7.87 -2.09 -11.84
CA ALA A 64 -7.04 -2.79 -10.87
C ALA A 64 -7.59 -4.20 -10.59
N VAL A 65 -8.90 -4.35 -10.42
CA VAL A 65 -9.57 -5.64 -10.22
C VAL A 65 -9.41 -6.52 -11.46
N THR A 66 -9.72 -6.01 -12.66
CA THR A 66 -9.61 -6.77 -13.91
C THR A 66 -8.19 -7.31 -14.13
N LEU A 67 -7.17 -6.48 -13.87
CA LEU A 67 -5.79 -6.95 -14.01
C LEU A 67 -5.44 -8.02 -12.98
N ALA A 68 -5.84 -7.84 -11.72
CA ALA A 68 -5.54 -8.79 -10.66
C ALA A 68 -6.21 -10.15 -10.92
N GLU A 69 -7.48 -10.15 -11.34
CA GLU A 69 -8.22 -11.35 -11.72
C GLU A 69 -7.58 -12.06 -12.93
N GLY A 70 -7.12 -11.28 -13.93
CA GLY A 70 -6.41 -11.80 -15.09
C GLY A 70 -5.09 -12.49 -14.74
N GLU A 71 -4.46 -12.12 -13.63
CA GLU A 71 -3.25 -12.75 -13.08
C GLU A 71 -3.56 -13.86 -12.06
N GLY A 72 -4.85 -14.16 -11.81
CA GLY A 72 -5.29 -15.21 -10.88
C GLY A 72 -5.46 -14.75 -9.43
N GLY A 73 -5.42 -13.46 -9.17
CA GLY A 73 -5.70 -12.88 -7.85
C GLY A 73 -7.22 -12.78 -7.60
N LEU A 74 -7.63 -13.00 -6.36
CA LEU A 74 -9.01 -12.77 -5.92
C LEU A 74 -9.08 -11.41 -5.23
N VAL A 75 -9.81 -10.46 -5.82
CA VAL A 75 -9.88 -9.07 -5.33
C VAL A 75 -11.31 -8.57 -5.30
N GLU A 76 -11.72 -8.02 -4.17
CA GLU A 76 -12.98 -7.31 -4.02
C GLU A 76 -12.75 -5.80 -4.17
N GLY A 77 -13.29 -5.18 -5.21
CA GLY A 77 -13.20 -3.74 -5.46
C GLY A 77 -14.37 -2.97 -4.86
N GLN A 78 -14.09 -1.81 -4.25
CA GLN A 78 -15.10 -0.88 -3.75
C GLN A 78 -14.77 0.56 -4.18
N THR A 79 -15.76 1.25 -4.73
CA THR A 79 -15.66 2.68 -5.07
C THR A 79 -16.39 3.49 -4.01
N VAL A 80 -15.67 4.04 -3.06
CA VAL A 80 -16.23 4.83 -1.96
C VAL A 80 -15.25 5.92 -1.53
N PRO A 81 -15.72 6.95 -0.80
CA PRO A 81 -14.81 7.93 -0.20
C PRO A 81 -13.81 7.25 0.75
N LEU A 82 -12.54 7.60 0.59
CA LEU A 82 -11.45 7.03 1.39
C LEU A 82 -11.46 7.48 2.86
N THR A 83 -12.32 8.43 3.18
CA THR A 83 -12.56 8.94 4.54
C THR A 83 -13.68 8.20 5.28
N SER A 84 -14.33 7.21 4.64
CA SER A 84 -15.40 6.42 5.23
C SER A 84 -15.44 5.03 4.58
N LEU A 85 -14.70 4.09 5.15
CA LEU A 85 -14.56 2.75 4.60
C LEU A 85 -15.74 1.85 4.99
N PRO A 86 -16.31 1.04 4.04
CA PRO A 86 -17.50 0.22 4.27
C PRO A 86 -17.19 -1.09 5.00
N TYR A 87 -16.22 -1.08 5.90
CA TYR A 87 -15.78 -2.28 6.63
C TYR A 87 -15.95 -2.11 8.13
N GLN A 88 -16.21 -3.23 8.80
CA GLN A 88 -16.28 -3.28 10.25
C GLN A 88 -14.90 -3.03 10.89
N PRO A 89 -14.83 -2.51 12.13
CA PRO A 89 -13.58 -2.43 12.86
C PRO A 89 -12.89 -3.80 12.96
N ALA A 90 -11.56 -3.79 12.96
CA ALA A 90 -10.73 -5.00 13.11
C ALA A 90 -10.94 -6.08 12.03
N SER A 91 -11.33 -5.67 10.80
CA SER A 91 -11.57 -6.57 9.67
C SER A 91 -10.31 -7.00 8.92
N PHE A 92 -9.19 -6.28 9.07
CA PHE A 92 -7.98 -6.50 8.29
C PHE A 92 -6.74 -6.72 9.15
N ASP A 93 -5.80 -7.51 8.63
CA ASP A 93 -4.49 -7.78 9.22
C ASP A 93 -3.45 -6.78 8.71
N LEU A 94 -3.59 -6.35 7.46
CA LEU A 94 -2.71 -5.41 6.78
C LEU A 94 -3.51 -4.41 5.95
N VAL A 95 -3.18 -3.14 6.10
CA VAL A 95 -3.62 -2.06 5.19
C VAL A 95 -2.41 -1.52 4.45
N VAL A 96 -2.48 -1.48 3.13
CA VAL A 96 -1.48 -0.84 2.26
C VAL A 96 -2.09 0.44 1.69
N VAL A 97 -1.49 1.59 2.01
CA VAL A 97 -1.85 2.89 1.45
C VAL A 97 -0.92 3.15 0.26
N ASN A 98 -1.45 3.00 -0.95
CA ASN A 98 -0.65 2.95 -2.17
C ASN A 98 -0.78 4.23 -3.01
N HIS A 99 0.25 5.07 -3.02
CA HIS A 99 0.34 6.34 -3.75
C HIS A 99 -0.82 7.31 -3.52
N LEU A 100 -1.51 7.19 -2.41
CA LEU A 100 -2.78 7.86 -2.14
C LEU A 100 -2.60 9.21 -1.43
N LEU A 101 -1.77 9.27 -0.38
CA LEU A 101 -1.70 10.44 0.51
C LEU A 101 -1.42 11.77 -0.21
N PRO A 102 -0.56 11.83 -1.25
CA PRO A 102 -0.32 13.09 -1.97
C PRO A 102 -1.55 13.63 -2.71
N ARG A 103 -2.54 12.79 -2.99
CA ARG A 103 -3.78 13.16 -3.69
C ARG A 103 -4.83 13.79 -2.76
N LEU A 104 -4.70 13.56 -1.47
CA LEU A 104 -5.63 13.99 -0.43
C LEU A 104 -5.18 15.31 0.19
N ASP A 105 -6.13 16.14 0.61
CA ASP A 105 -5.84 17.28 1.48
C ASP A 105 -5.49 16.83 2.91
N LEU A 106 -5.06 17.76 3.77
CA LEU A 106 -4.63 17.44 5.13
C LEU A 106 -5.73 16.79 5.97
N GLY A 107 -6.97 17.27 5.87
CA GLY A 107 -8.11 16.73 6.60
C GLY A 107 -8.46 15.32 6.13
N GLN A 108 -8.48 15.11 4.81
CA GLN A 108 -8.72 13.82 4.19
C GLN A 108 -7.63 12.79 4.53
N ARG A 109 -6.36 13.20 4.58
CA ARG A 109 -5.25 12.32 5.02
C ARG A 109 -5.47 11.80 6.43
N ALA A 110 -5.79 12.71 7.36
CA ALA A 110 -6.04 12.35 8.75
C ALA A 110 -7.22 11.38 8.88
N GLN A 111 -8.33 11.65 8.20
CA GLN A 111 -9.51 10.80 8.21
C GLN A 111 -9.26 9.43 7.56
N CYS A 112 -8.60 9.39 6.41
CA CYS A 112 -8.23 8.16 5.72
C CYS A 112 -7.34 7.25 6.60
N LEU A 113 -6.34 7.81 7.27
CA LEU A 113 -5.48 7.05 8.16
C LEU A 113 -6.19 6.63 9.45
N ALA A 114 -7.12 7.44 9.97
CA ALA A 114 -7.99 7.05 11.09
C ALA A 114 -8.89 5.86 10.72
N GLU A 115 -9.48 5.87 9.52
CA GLU A 115 -10.24 4.74 8.99
C GLU A 115 -9.36 3.49 8.79
N ALA A 116 -8.15 3.65 8.25
CA ALA A 116 -7.17 2.56 8.16
C ALA A 116 -6.86 1.95 9.53
N ALA A 117 -6.66 2.79 10.54
CA ALA A 117 -6.47 2.33 11.93
C ALA A 117 -7.72 1.64 12.49
N ARG A 118 -8.93 2.13 12.19
CA ARG A 118 -10.19 1.55 12.65
C ARG A 118 -10.41 0.14 12.11
N VAL A 119 -10.18 -0.05 10.80
CA VAL A 119 -10.43 -1.33 10.14
C VAL A 119 -9.35 -2.37 10.39
N LEU A 120 -8.15 -1.98 10.81
CA LEU A 120 -7.09 -2.89 11.23
C LEU A 120 -7.44 -3.56 12.56
N ARG A 121 -7.13 -4.83 12.72
CA ARG A 121 -7.18 -5.49 14.03
C ARG A 121 -6.07 -5.03 14.96
N GLY A 122 -6.18 -5.29 16.24
CA GLY A 122 -5.09 -5.07 17.20
C GLY A 122 -3.82 -5.79 16.76
N GLY A 123 -2.68 -5.10 16.73
CA GLY A 123 -1.41 -5.61 16.22
C GLY A 123 -1.35 -5.74 14.68
N GLY A 124 -2.39 -5.33 13.95
CA GLY A 124 -2.35 -5.21 12.49
C GLY A 124 -1.44 -4.08 12.04
N ARG A 125 -1.00 -4.11 10.79
CA ARG A 125 0.00 -3.19 10.24
C ARG A 125 -0.58 -2.31 9.14
N CYS A 126 -0.13 -1.06 9.09
CA CYS A 126 -0.35 -0.14 7.98
C CYS A 126 0.99 0.13 7.29
N VAL A 127 1.07 -0.11 5.99
CA VAL A 127 2.26 0.21 5.18
C VAL A 127 1.87 1.28 4.17
N VAL A 128 2.49 2.43 4.26
CA VAL A 128 2.35 3.53 3.29
C VAL A 128 3.43 3.38 2.24
N ILE A 129 3.01 3.35 0.98
CA ILE A 129 3.88 3.27 -0.20
C ILE A 129 3.63 4.50 -1.05
N GLN A 130 4.65 5.25 -1.36
CA GLN A 130 4.53 6.42 -2.24
C GLN A 130 5.83 6.76 -2.94
N GLY A 131 5.77 7.66 -3.93
CA GLY A 131 6.95 8.22 -4.55
C GLY A 131 7.83 8.93 -3.51
N GLY A 132 9.09 8.49 -3.38
CA GLY A 132 10.12 9.17 -2.61
C GLY A 132 10.67 10.37 -3.36
N ARG A 133 11.38 11.27 -2.67
CA ARG A 133 12.08 12.38 -3.31
C ARG A 133 13.20 11.83 -4.22
N ARG A 134 13.09 12.07 -5.49
CA ARG A 134 14.20 11.79 -6.41
C ARG A 134 15.34 12.76 -6.11
N SER A 135 16.48 12.25 -5.73
CA SER A 135 17.71 13.02 -5.57
C SER A 135 18.31 13.36 -6.94
N GLY A 136 18.84 14.57 -7.09
CA GLY A 136 19.55 15.01 -8.29
C GLY A 136 18.67 15.70 -9.34
N ILE A 137 19.21 15.91 -10.55
CA ILE A 137 18.59 16.66 -11.67
C ILE A 137 17.24 16.04 -12.10
N ALA A 138 17.04 14.73 -11.92
CA ALA A 138 15.78 14.05 -12.18
C ALA A 138 14.64 14.49 -11.24
N GLY A 139 14.96 15.01 -10.06
CA GLY A 139 13.98 15.60 -9.13
C GLY A 139 13.47 16.98 -9.54
N LEU A 140 14.24 17.71 -10.36
CA LEU A 140 13.82 19.03 -10.88
C LEU A 140 12.87 18.93 -12.09
N LEU A 141 12.87 17.82 -12.81
CA LEU A 141 12.20 17.70 -14.12
C LEU A 141 10.92 16.84 -14.10
N GLY A 142 10.45 16.31 -12.97
CA GLY A 142 9.28 15.42 -13.00
C GLY A 142 8.81 14.84 -11.68
N GLY A 143 8.86 15.60 -10.60
CA GLY A 143 8.32 15.17 -9.32
C GLY A 143 6.85 15.58 -9.18
N GLY A 144 5.90 14.63 -9.23
CA GLY A 144 4.58 14.83 -8.65
C GLY A 144 4.69 15.13 -7.15
N PRO A 145 3.61 15.50 -6.48
CA PRO A 145 3.61 15.81 -5.05
C PRO A 145 4.15 14.58 -4.27
N SER A 146 5.32 14.73 -3.70
CA SER A 146 5.97 13.70 -2.89
C SER A 146 6.06 14.17 -1.45
N MET A 147 5.79 13.27 -0.51
CA MET A 147 5.93 13.52 0.92
C MET A 147 7.26 12.94 1.42
N THR A 148 7.85 13.56 2.41
CA THR A 148 9.04 13.05 3.09
C THR A 148 8.68 11.93 4.06
N ALA A 149 9.66 11.12 4.44
CA ALA A 149 9.49 10.08 5.47
C ALA A 149 8.94 10.68 6.77
N ALA A 150 9.52 11.80 7.23
CA ALA A 150 9.09 12.47 8.45
C ALA A 150 7.62 12.93 8.42
N GLU A 151 7.14 13.44 7.26
CA GLU A 151 5.73 13.82 7.10
C GLU A 151 4.80 12.62 7.19
N VAL A 152 5.16 11.49 6.58
CA VAL A 152 4.34 10.26 6.63
C VAL A 152 4.37 9.67 8.03
N GLU A 153 5.53 9.62 8.70
CA GLU A 153 5.66 9.15 10.07
C GLU A 153 4.84 10.00 11.05
N ALA A 154 4.85 11.33 10.88
CA ALA A 154 4.02 12.24 11.68
C ALA A 154 2.54 11.99 11.49
N LEU A 155 2.08 11.77 10.25
CA LEU A 155 0.68 11.46 9.94
C LEU A 155 0.24 10.13 10.56
N LEU A 156 1.04 9.06 10.44
CA LEU A 156 0.73 7.77 11.04
C LEU A 156 0.70 7.87 12.57
N THR A 157 1.66 8.58 13.17
CA THR A 157 1.69 8.81 14.62
C THR A 157 0.45 9.58 15.10
N SER A 158 0.04 10.60 14.36
CA SER A 158 -1.18 11.38 14.66
C SER A 158 -2.45 10.54 14.52
N ALA A 159 -2.47 9.57 13.61
CA ALA A 159 -3.57 8.60 13.45
C ALA A 159 -3.50 7.43 14.46
N SER A 160 -2.73 7.58 15.54
CA SER A 160 -2.60 6.63 16.66
C SER A 160 -1.89 5.31 16.32
N PHE A 161 -1.17 5.23 15.22
CA PHE A 161 -0.25 4.12 14.97
C PHE A 161 0.94 4.18 15.93
N ARG A 162 1.52 3.02 16.22
CA ARG A 162 2.69 2.83 17.10
C ARG A 162 3.83 2.18 16.33
N ALA A 163 5.03 2.26 16.90
CA ALA A 163 6.24 1.74 16.27
C ALA A 163 6.40 2.22 14.82
N VAL A 164 6.03 3.48 14.58
CA VAL A 164 6.10 4.09 13.24
C VAL A 164 7.56 4.27 12.86
N HIS A 165 7.94 3.76 11.68
CA HIS A 165 9.30 3.87 11.17
C HIS A 165 9.35 3.69 9.66
N THR A 166 10.37 4.24 9.04
CA THR A 166 10.67 4.03 7.64
C THR A 166 11.29 2.66 7.41
N LEU A 167 10.67 1.83 6.58
CA LEU A 167 11.20 0.52 6.16
C LEU A 167 12.31 0.67 5.12
N ALA A 168 12.08 1.52 4.13
CA ALA A 168 13.02 1.79 3.06
C ALA A 168 12.70 3.09 2.32
N GLU A 169 13.74 3.72 1.78
CA GLU A 169 13.61 4.72 0.72
C GLU A 169 14.57 4.32 -0.41
N ARG A 170 14.01 3.69 -1.44
CA ARG A 170 14.79 3.06 -2.50
C ARG A 170 14.03 3.04 -3.82
N ASP A 171 14.75 3.11 -4.93
CA ASP A 171 14.22 3.03 -6.30
C ASP A 171 13.15 4.10 -6.58
N GLY A 172 13.24 5.26 -5.88
CA GLY A 172 12.28 6.35 -5.98
C GLY A 172 10.95 6.05 -5.26
N LEU A 173 10.94 5.07 -4.36
CA LEU A 173 9.81 4.73 -3.50
C LEU A 173 10.19 4.93 -2.03
N LEU A 174 9.22 5.38 -1.26
CA LEU A 174 9.26 5.49 0.19
C LEU A 174 8.27 4.48 0.79
N PHE A 175 8.72 3.74 1.79
CA PHE A 175 7.93 2.77 2.55
C PHE A 175 7.99 3.13 4.04
N VAL A 176 6.83 3.40 4.63
CA VAL A 176 6.71 3.70 6.06
C VAL A 176 5.68 2.75 6.68
N GLU A 177 6.03 2.13 7.79
CA GLU A 177 5.15 1.21 8.52
C GLU A 177 4.74 1.80 9.86
N GLY A 178 3.52 1.48 10.27
CA GLY A 178 3.02 1.69 11.62
C GLY A 178 2.11 0.54 12.05
N ALA A 179 2.16 0.16 13.31
CA ALA A 179 1.32 -0.89 13.88
C ALA A 179 0.10 -0.29 14.61
N ARG A 180 -1.07 -0.92 14.50
CA ARG A 180 -2.21 -0.59 15.33
C ARG A 180 -1.97 -1.09 16.75
N ARG A 181 -2.26 -0.24 17.74
CA ARG A 181 -2.24 -0.64 19.16
C ARG A 181 -3.19 -1.83 19.40
N THR A 182 -2.73 -2.76 20.23
CA THR A 182 -3.52 -3.90 20.71
C THR A 182 -4.64 -3.45 21.62
#